data_e73c4070255c667e080bf6f1767aa21e
#
_entry.id   e73c4070255c667e080bf6f1767aa21e
#
_cell.length_a   1.000
_cell.length_b   1.000
_cell.length_c   1.000
_cell.angle_alpha   90.00
_cell.angle_beta   90.00
_cell.angle_gamma   90.00
#
_symmetry.space_group_name_H-M   'P 1'
#
loop_
_entity.id
_entity.type
_entity.pdbx_description
1 polymer ?
#
loop_
_entity_poly.entity_id
_entity_poly.type
_entity_poly.pdbx_seq_one_letter_code
_entity_poly.pdbx_strand_id
1 'polypeptide(L)'
;MANLSILWADDEIDLLSPHLSFLESKGYRTTPVNNGQEALQKAGSEDFDLVLLDENMPGLSGLETLAQLKEIKPLLPVIMVTKSEEELLMEEAIGSQIADYLIKPVHPKQLLSAILKITDQKRLVARKTNEAYRDDFGELGMSMSDNLDAAQWSELYQRLVRWELALEQSGDEGMKDVFAMQKAEANRLFVRFIKKNYASWFATTAPSKPLALVSKKPAPTVDAPTLSHQVLQRRLLPLLDHHPKILLLVIDNFRLDQFRVIEPILGDFYKSVELDTYYSILPTSTEYARNALFAGMPPAEIQRRYPDRWWTERDEHSHNMHESFFFGEWLKRNGRNIPHAYQKITSLNQAKQALDSSSVLSQPVEVMVYNFVDMLSHARSEMNIIKELAEDEAAYRSITRSWFEHSPLLDYLQKAAERGYTLVLTTDHGMIKVQDPVRISGDREMSNNLRYKEGKNLQIQDENVYAITQPEQVQLPRKHLNSGYILAGSDQFFCYPNNFHQYATLYRNSFQHGGISLEECIVPLGVFRPKEGV
;
A
#
# COMPACT_ATOMS: atom_id res chain seq x y z
N MET A 1 -24.39 4.17 -26.73
CA MET A 1 -24.82 3.71 -25.41
C MET A 1 -24.01 2.46 -25.13
N ALA A 2 -23.34 2.36 -23.98
CA ALA A 2 -22.58 1.16 -23.65
C ALA A 2 -23.57 -0.01 -23.50
N ASN A 3 -23.33 -1.12 -24.18
CA ASN A 3 -24.11 -2.35 -24.04
C ASN A 3 -23.79 -2.97 -22.67
N LEU A 4 -24.51 -2.56 -21.63
CA LEU A 4 -24.36 -3.13 -20.29
C LEU A 4 -24.79 -4.61 -20.31
N SER A 5 -23.96 -5.47 -19.71
CA SER A 5 -24.16 -6.91 -19.65
C SER A 5 -24.79 -7.29 -18.30
N ILE A 6 -25.96 -7.92 -18.33
CA ILE A 6 -26.73 -8.30 -17.14
C ILE A 6 -26.84 -9.81 -17.09
N LEU A 7 -26.40 -10.42 -15.99
CA LEU A 7 -26.68 -11.82 -15.68
C LEU A 7 -28.01 -11.90 -14.92
N TRP A 8 -28.94 -12.75 -15.37
CA TRP A 8 -30.23 -12.94 -14.69
C TRP A 8 -30.45 -14.41 -14.35
N ALA A 9 -30.41 -14.71 -13.06
CA ALA A 9 -30.66 -16.03 -12.52
C ALA A 9 -32.08 -16.09 -11.91
N ASP A 10 -32.92 -16.96 -12.47
CA ASP A 10 -34.32 -17.18 -12.01
C ASP A 10 -34.73 -18.57 -12.52
N ASP A 11 -35.31 -19.43 -11.65
CA ASP A 11 -35.74 -20.78 -12.05
C ASP A 11 -36.90 -20.78 -13.05
N GLU A 12 -37.66 -19.68 -13.08
CA GLU A 12 -38.75 -19.45 -14.03
C GLU A 12 -38.32 -18.51 -15.18
N ILE A 13 -37.04 -18.42 -15.51
CA ILE A 13 -36.49 -17.44 -16.47
C ILE A 13 -37.12 -17.53 -17.86
N ASP A 14 -37.58 -18.72 -18.28
CA ASP A 14 -38.28 -18.91 -19.55
C ASP A 14 -39.62 -18.15 -19.61
N LEU A 15 -40.26 -17.97 -18.47
CA LEU A 15 -41.52 -17.19 -18.35
C LEU A 15 -41.26 -15.68 -18.39
N LEU A 16 -40.00 -15.27 -18.17
CA LEU A 16 -39.55 -13.87 -18.17
C LEU A 16 -39.09 -13.37 -19.55
N SER A 17 -39.31 -14.14 -20.63
CA SER A 17 -38.99 -13.75 -22.01
C SER A 17 -39.44 -12.34 -22.40
N PRO A 18 -40.67 -11.84 -21.98
CA PRO A 18 -41.06 -10.46 -22.26
C PRO A 18 -40.19 -9.42 -21.57
N HIS A 19 -39.66 -9.71 -20.37
CA HIS A 19 -38.74 -8.83 -19.63
C HIS A 19 -37.37 -8.79 -20.27
N LEU A 20 -36.85 -9.96 -20.69
CA LEU A 20 -35.61 -10.06 -21.42
C LEU A 20 -35.65 -9.24 -22.72
N SER A 21 -36.69 -9.45 -23.55
CA SER A 21 -36.89 -8.69 -24.78
C SER A 21 -37.05 -7.18 -24.52
N PHE A 22 -37.70 -6.80 -23.43
CA PHE A 22 -37.80 -5.40 -23.04
C PHE A 22 -36.44 -4.80 -22.71
N LEU A 23 -35.58 -5.46 -21.92
CA LEU A 23 -34.24 -5.00 -21.61
C LEU A 23 -33.37 -4.92 -22.85
N GLU A 24 -33.42 -5.91 -23.74
CA GLU A 24 -32.73 -5.89 -25.03
C GLU A 24 -33.14 -4.70 -25.89
N SER A 25 -34.47 -4.39 -25.93
CA SER A 25 -34.98 -3.21 -26.64
C SER A 25 -34.45 -1.88 -26.08
N LYS A 26 -33.98 -1.88 -24.83
CA LYS A 26 -33.34 -0.73 -24.15
C LYS A 26 -31.82 -0.71 -24.30
N GLY A 27 -31.24 -1.70 -24.98
CA GLY A 27 -29.80 -1.77 -25.26
C GLY A 27 -28.98 -2.50 -24.19
N TYR A 28 -29.63 -3.26 -23.31
CA TYR A 28 -28.94 -4.14 -22.37
C TYR A 28 -28.71 -5.52 -23.04
N ARG A 29 -27.57 -6.13 -22.75
CA ARG A 29 -27.31 -7.52 -23.12
C ARG A 29 -27.61 -8.40 -21.91
N THR A 30 -28.61 -9.27 -22.02
CA THR A 30 -29.03 -10.15 -20.93
C THR A 30 -28.52 -11.57 -21.15
N THR A 31 -27.97 -12.18 -20.10
CA THR A 31 -27.57 -13.60 -20.08
C THR A 31 -28.47 -14.31 -19.06
N PRO A 32 -29.51 -15.04 -19.52
CA PRO A 32 -30.42 -15.77 -18.63
C PRO A 32 -29.76 -17.09 -18.17
N VAL A 33 -29.98 -17.46 -16.91
CA VAL A 33 -29.59 -18.76 -16.33
C VAL A 33 -30.68 -19.25 -15.36
N ASN A 34 -30.79 -20.57 -15.18
CA ASN A 34 -31.90 -21.19 -14.46
C ASN A 34 -31.65 -21.49 -12.98
N ASN A 35 -30.44 -21.28 -12.50
CA ASN A 35 -30.08 -21.62 -11.11
C ASN A 35 -28.83 -20.86 -10.65
N GLY A 36 -28.59 -20.86 -9.34
CA GLY A 36 -27.45 -20.17 -8.73
C GLY A 36 -26.09 -20.73 -9.14
N GLN A 37 -25.98 -22.04 -9.35
CA GLN A 37 -24.71 -22.67 -9.72
C GLN A 37 -24.26 -22.26 -11.13
N GLU A 38 -25.19 -22.17 -12.07
CA GLU A 38 -24.92 -21.66 -13.42
C GLU A 38 -24.56 -20.17 -13.38
N ALA A 39 -25.24 -19.39 -12.52
CA ALA A 39 -24.91 -17.98 -12.30
C ALA A 39 -23.47 -17.79 -11.81
N LEU A 40 -23.02 -18.57 -10.84
CA LEU A 40 -21.65 -18.54 -10.33
C LEU A 40 -20.62 -18.94 -11.41
N GLN A 41 -20.91 -19.98 -12.17
CA GLN A 41 -20.04 -20.43 -13.26
C GLN A 41 -19.88 -19.34 -14.33
N LYS A 42 -20.98 -18.70 -14.74
CA LYS A 42 -20.98 -17.62 -15.72
C LYS A 42 -20.26 -16.38 -15.20
N ALA A 43 -20.53 -15.96 -13.96
CA ALA A 43 -19.87 -14.82 -13.35
C ALA A 43 -18.36 -15.02 -13.16
N GLY A 44 -17.90 -16.27 -13.00
CA GLY A 44 -16.49 -16.62 -12.92
C GLY A 44 -15.75 -16.61 -14.28
N SER A 45 -16.49 -16.80 -15.39
CA SER A 45 -15.90 -16.90 -16.75
C SER A 45 -16.16 -15.69 -17.64
N GLU A 46 -17.13 -14.85 -17.29
CA GLU A 46 -17.55 -13.69 -18.08
C GLU A 46 -17.68 -12.46 -17.18
N ASP A 47 -17.57 -11.26 -17.76
CA ASP A 47 -17.79 -10.01 -17.03
C ASP A 47 -19.22 -9.50 -17.21
N PHE A 48 -19.83 -9.17 -16.08
CA PHE A 48 -21.16 -8.58 -16.01
C PHE A 48 -21.11 -7.26 -15.24
N ASP A 49 -21.98 -6.31 -15.65
CA ASP A 49 -22.15 -5.02 -14.98
C ASP A 49 -23.13 -5.09 -13.81
N LEU A 50 -24.03 -6.08 -13.84
CA LEU A 50 -25.11 -6.26 -12.87
C LEU A 50 -25.60 -7.72 -12.87
N VAL A 51 -26.04 -8.20 -11.70
CA VAL A 51 -26.75 -9.47 -11.55
C VAL A 51 -28.16 -9.20 -11.05
N LEU A 52 -29.15 -9.85 -11.68
CA LEU A 52 -30.50 -10.01 -11.15
C LEU A 52 -30.59 -11.44 -10.61
N LEU A 53 -30.95 -11.59 -9.34
CA LEU A 53 -30.86 -12.87 -8.64
C LEU A 53 -32.17 -13.18 -7.92
N ASP A 54 -32.87 -14.23 -8.35
CA ASP A 54 -34.05 -14.72 -7.63
C ASP A 54 -33.66 -15.41 -6.33
N GLU A 55 -34.42 -15.18 -5.28
CA GLU A 55 -34.21 -15.82 -3.99
C GLU A 55 -34.58 -17.31 -4.02
N ASN A 56 -35.66 -17.66 -4.67
CA ASN A 56 -36.23 -19.02 -4.63
C ASN A 56 -35.79 -19.85 -5.82
N MET A 57 -34.56 -20.33 -5.83
CA MET A 57 -34.02 -21.19 -6.88
C MET A 57 -33.74 -22.61 -6.37
N PRO A 58 -33.87 -23.65 -7.23
CA PRO A 58 -33.53 -25.01 -6.85
C PRO A 58 -32.03 -25.19 -6.68
N GLY A 59 -31.62 -25.88 -5.63
CA GLY A 59 -30.21 -26.15 -5.32
C GLY A 59 -29.61 -25.09 -4.40
N LEU A 60 -28.99 -24.06 -4.94
CA LEU A 60 -28.52 -22.90 -4.18
C LEU A 60 -29.60 -21.82 -4.15
N SER A 61 -29.95 -21.32 -2.96
CA SER A 61 -30.82 -20.15 -2.82
C SER A 61 -30.15 -18.89 -3.38
N GLY A 62 -30.93 -17.83 -3.57
CA GLY A 62 -30.39 -16.54 -3.99
C GLY A 62 -29.38 -15.99 -2.99
N LEU A 63 -29.63 -16.08 -1.69
CA LEU A 63 -28.70 -15.62 -0.64
C LEU A 63 -27.40 -16.43 -0.60
N GLU A 64 -27.47 -17.76 -0.73
CA GLU A 64 -26.28 -18.61 -0.82
C GLU A 64 -25.46 -18.30 -2.09
N THR A 65 -26.15 -18.05 -3.20
CA THR A 65 -25.53 -17.64 -4.47
C THR A 65 -24.90 -16.26 -4.34
N LEU A 66 -25.57 -15.30 -3.69
CA LEU A 66 -25.04 -13.96 -3.43
C LEU A 66 -23.73 -14.01 -2.62
N ALA A 67 -23.72 -14.79 -1.53
CA ALA A 67 -22.53 -14.92 -0.69
C ALA A 67 -21.32 -15.40 -1.50
N GLN A 68 -21.49 -16.48 -2.28
CA GLN A 68 -20.42 -17.02 -3.13
C GLN A 68 -20.06 -16.08 -4.29
N LEU A 69 -21.03 -15.36 -4.86
CA LEU A 69 -20.80 -14.38 -5.91
C LEU A 69 -19.93 -13.21 -5.40
N LYS A 70 -20.18 -12.77 -4.16
CA LYS A 70 -19.41 -11.71 -3.52
C LYS A 70 -17.99 -12.14 -3.11
N GLU A 71 -17.76 -13.42 -2.87
CA GLU A 71 -16.42 -13.97 -2.71
C GLU A 71 -15.62 -13.91 -4.02
N ILE A 72 -16.27 -14.20 -5.16
CA ILE A 72 -15.62 -14.20 -6.49
C ILE A 72 -15.50 -12.78 -7.06
N LYS A 73 -16.56 -11.97 -6.96
CA LYS A 73 -16.64 -10.60 -7.49
C LYS A 73 -17.28 -9.64 -6.46
N PRO A 74 -16.53 -9.16 -5.46
CA PRO A 74 -17.05 -8.36 -4.35
C PRO A 74 -17.78 -7.08 -4.79
N LEU A 75 -17.34 -6.46 -5.89
CA LEU A 75 -17.86 -5.18 -6.38
C LEU A 75 -19.01 -5.32 -7.39
N LEU A 76 -19.34 -6.54 -7.83
CA LEU A 76 -20.43 -6.76 -8.77
C LEU A 76 -21.77 -6.46 -8.10
N PRO A 77 -22.56 -5.47 -8.58
CA PRO A 77 -23.84 -5.15 -7.99
C PRO A 77 -24.84 -6.25 -8.24
N VAL A 78 -25.64 -6.58 -7.22
CA VAL A 78 -26.69 -7.59 -7.28
C VAL A 78 -28.01 -6.96 -6.88
N ILE A 79 -29.04 -7.14 -7.70
CA ILE A 79 -30.44 -6.85 -7.36
C ILE A 79 -31.11 -8.17 -7.02
N MET A 80 -31.58 -8.30 -5.81
CA MET A 80 -32.38 -9.47 -5.41
C MET A 80 -33.83 -9.34 -5.92
N VAL A 81 -34.40 -10.47 -6.35
CA VAL A 81 -35.79 -10.58 -6.74
C VAL A 81 -36.47 -11.57 -5.79
N THR A 82 -37.50 -11.14 -5.07
CA THR A 82 -38.10 -11.93 -3.98
C THR A 82 -39.65 -11.90 -4.01
N LYS A 83 -40.28 -12.85 -3.35
CA LYS A 83 -41.76 -12.94 -3.29
C LYS A 83 -42.39 -12.19 -2.09
N SER A 84 -41.63 -11.87 -1.04
CA SER A 84 -42.15 -11.22 0.15
C SER A 84 -41.21 -10.22 0.80
N GLU A 85 -41.76 -9.23 1.52
CA GLU A 85 -40.98 -8.27 2.33
C GLU A 85 -40.40 -8.93 3.60
N GLU A 86 -40.98 -10.02 4.09
CA GLU A 86 -40.50 -10.75 5.28
C GLU A 86 -39.18 -11.48 5.00
N GLU A 87 -38.94 -11.91 3.76
CA GLU A 87 -37.64 -12.46 3.30
C GLU A 87 -36.56 -11.39 3.34
N LEU A 88 -36.89 -10.12 3.11
CA LEU A 88 -35.98 -8.98 3.16
C LEU A 88 -35.51 -8.63 4.58
N LEU A 89 -36.30 -8.87 5.61
CA LEU A 89 -35.91 -8.64 7.01
C LEU A 89 -34.81 -9.61 7.49
N MET A 90 -34.69 -10.79 6.87
CA MET A 90 -33.53 -11.68 7.04
C MET A 90 -32.28 -11.11 6.35
N GLU A 91 -32.42 -10.32 5.30
CA GLU A 91 -31.33 -9.71 4.53
C GLU A 91 -30.71 -8.51 5.23
N GLU A 92 -31.44 -7.73 6.05
CA GLU A 92 -30.87 -6.72 6.95
C GLU A 92 -29.88 -7.33 7.96
N ALA A 93 -30.08 -8.61 8.33
CA ALA A 93 -29.19 -9.35 9.21
C ALA A 93 -27.91 -9.87 8.50
N ILE A 94 -27.91 -9.97 7.17
CA ILE A 94 -26.75 -10.41 6.35
C ILE A 94 -25.94 -9.20 5.84
N GLY A 95 -26.35 -7.98 6.16
CA GLY A 95 -25.63 -6.72 5.98
C GLY A 95 -25.21 -6.39 4.54
N SER A 96 -25.92 -5.45 3.93
CA SER A 96 -25.47 -4.54 2.85
C SER A 96 -24.77 -5.11 1.58
N GLN A 97 -24.87 -6.39 1.28
CA GLN A 97 -24.22 -6.97 0.09
C GLN A 97 -25.04 -6.83 -1.20
N ILE A 98 -26.34 -6.45 -1.09
CA ILE A 98 -27.21 -6.20 -2.23
C ILE A 98 -27.23 -4.72 -2.61
N ALA A 99 -27.34 -4.45 -3.92
CA ALA A 99 -27.40 -3.08 -4.43
C ALA A 99 -28.83 -2.51 -4.44
N ASP A 100 -29.83 -3.36 -4.65
CA ASP A 100 -31.27 -3.04 -4.59
C ASP A 100 -32.08 -4.36 -4.55
N TYR A 101 -33.39 -4.26 -4.38
CA TYR A 101 -34.28 -5.41 -4.46
C TYR A 101 -35.58 -5.11 -5.23
N LEU A 102 -36.23 -6.17 -5.71
CA LEU A 102 -37.50 -6.11 -6.42
C LEU A 102 -38.43 -7.19 -5.88
N ILE A 103 -39.71 -6.84 -5.70
CA ILE A 103 -40.77 -7.78 -5.24
C ILE A 103 -41.52 -8.32 -6.44
N LYS A 104 -41.67 -9.64 -6.53
CA LYS A 104 -42.51 -10.31 -7.55
C LYS A 104 -44.01 -10.03 -7.29
N PRO A 105 -44.82 -9.72 -8.33
CA PRO A 105 -44.47 -9.72 -9.76
C PRO A 105 -43.71 -8.47 -10.18
N VAL A 106 -42.58 -8.65 -10.84
CA VAL A 106 -41.70 -7.57 -11.27
C VAL A 106 -42.29 -6.92 -12.52
N HIS A 107 -42.53 -5.61 -12.47
CA HIS A 107 -42.94 -4.87 -13.65
C HIS A 107 -41.70 -4.39 -14.45
N PRO A 108 -41.73 -4.47 -15.80
CA PRO A 108 -40.61 -4.06 -16.65
C PRO A 108 -40.09 -2.63 -16.35
N LYS A 109 -40.98 -1.70 -16.00
CA LYS A 109 -40.60 -0.34 -15.64
C LYS A 109 -39.88 -0.25 -14.29
N GLN A 110 -40.28 -1.05 -13.30
CA GLN A 110 -39.59 -1.10 -12.00
C GLN A 110 -38.19 -1.71 -12.16
N LEU A 111 -38.11 -2.82 -12.92
CA LEU A 111 -36.85 -3.46 -13.27
C LEU A 111 -35.87 -2.45 -13.92
N LEU A 112 -36.34 -1.73 -14.96
CA LEU A 112 -35.56 -0.71 -15.62
C LEU A 112 -35.14 0.41 -14.66
N SER A 113 -36.01 0.84 -13.77
CA SER A 113 -35.73 1.89 -12.78
C SER A 113 -34.64 1.47 -11.80
N ALA A 114 -34.70 0.22 -11.29
CA ALA A 114 -33.67 -0.31 -10.39
C ALA A 114 -32.31 -0.46 -11.11
N ILE A 115 -32.31 -0.98 -12.34
CA ILE A 115 -31.09 -1.08 -13.17
C ILE A 115 -30.48 0.32 -13.39
N LEU A 116 -31.28 1.30 -13.84
CA LEU A 116 -30.82 2.66 -14.08
C LEU A 116 -30.29 3.33 -12.81
N LYS A 117 -30.95 3.13 -11.66
CA LYS A 117 -30.51 3.67 -10.37
C LYS A 117 -29.07 3.24 -10.06
N ILE A 118 -28.73 1.99 -10.31
CA ILE A 118 -27.41 1.42 -10.00
C ILE A 118 -26.39 1.80 -11.08
N THR A 119 -26.74 1.65 -12.34
CA THR A 119 -25.83 1.90 -13.48
C THR A 119 -25.60 3.39 -13.72
N ASP A 120 -26.63 4.22 -13.60
CA ASP A 120 -26.50 5.68 -13.71
C ASP A 120 -25.77 6.26 -12.50
N GLN A 121 -25.92 5.71 -11.32
CA GLN A 121 -25.17 6.16 -10.15
C GLN A 121 -23.66 5.92 -10.34
N LYS A 122 -23.25 4.71 -10.76
CA LYS A 122 -21.85 4.43 -11.09
C LYS A 122 -21.33 5.37 -12.19
N ARG A 123 -22.09 5.52 -13.28
CA ARG A 123 -21.74 6.39 -14.39
C ARG A 123 -21.69 7.87 -13.99
N LEU A 124 -22.59 8.32 -13.11
CA LEU A 124 -22.60 9.67 -12.59
C LEU A 124 -21.39 9.92 -11.68
N VAL A 125 -21.05 8.97 -10.82
CA VAL A 125 -19.85 9.03 -9.98
C VAL A 125 -18.59 9.08 -10.85
N ALA A 126 -18.46 8.17 -11.81
CA ALA A 126 -17.32 8.15 -12.74
C ALA A 126 -17.19 9.48 -13.51
N ARG A 127 -18.30 10.01 -14.04
CA ARG A 127 -18.30 11.31 -14.72
C ARG A 127 -17.86 12.44 -13.81
N LYS A 128 -18.41 12.52 -12.60
CA LYS A 128 -18.03 13.55 -11.61
C LYS A 128 -16.56 13.43 -11.21
N THR A 129 -16.05 12.21 -11.01
CA THR A 129 -14.63 11.98 -10.71
C THR A 129 -13.75 12.47 -11.86
N ASN A 130 -14.09 12.12 -13.10
CA ASN A 130 -13.32 12.52 -14.26
C ASN A 130 -13.38 14.05 -14.50
N GLU A 131 -14.54 14.69 -14.32
CA GLU A 131 -14.69 16.15 -14.38
C GLU A 131 -13.84 16.81 -13.29
N ALA A 132 -13.94 16.36 -12.04
CA ALA A 132 -13.16 16.88 -10.92
C ALA A 132 -11.65 16.69 -11.13
N TYR A 133 -11.21 15.57 -11.67
CA TYR A 133 -9.80 15.36 -11.98
C TYR A 133 -9.31 16.27 -13.11
N ARG A 134 -10.13 16.48 -14.16
CA ARG A 134 -9.78 17.41 -15.24
C ARG A 134 -9.61 18.83 -14.74
N ASP A 135 -10.47 19.28 -13.83
CA ASP A 135 -10.38 20.59 -13.21
C ASP A 135 -9.10 20.69 -12.34
N ASP A 136 -8.77 19.64 -11.60
CA ASP A 136 -7.61 19.56 -10.73
C ASP A 136 -6.28 19.31 -11.47
N PHE A 137 -6.32 18.72 -12.66
CA PHE A 137 -5.15 18.32 -13.44
C PHE A 137 -4.19 19.49 -13.70
N GLY A 138 -4.71 20.64 -14.09
CA GLY A 138 -3.92 21.83 -14.37
C GLY A 138 -3.26 22.38 -13.11
N GLU A 139 -3.98 22.43 -11.99
CA GLU A 139 -3.47 22.88 -10.70
C GLU A 139 -2.43 21.92 -10.15
N LEU A 140 -2.70 20.61 -10.25
CA LEU A 140 -1.77 19.56 -9.85
C LEU A 140 -0.46 19.65 -10.66
N GLY A 141 -0.55 19.83 -11.99
CA GLY A 141 0.62 20.03 -12.86
C GLY A 141 1.41 21.30 -12.54
N MET A 142 0.72 22.42 -12.26
CA MET A 142 1.39 23.67 -11.86
C MET A 142 2.01 23.60 -10.46
N SER A 143 1.45 22.79 -9.57
CA SER A 143 2.02 22.56 -8.23
C SER A 143 3.31 21.73 -8.26
N MET A 144 3.55 20.96 -9.32
CA MET A 144 4.78 20.19 -9.50
C MET A 144 5.92 21.12 -9.91
N SER A 145 6.84 21.39 -9.01
CA SER A 145 8.01 22.22 -9.31
C SER A 145 9.24 21.77 -8.54
N ASP A 146 10.41 22.14 -9.04
CA ASP A 146 11.71 21.88 -8.38
C ASP A 146 11.89 22.64 -7.05
N ASN A 147 10.95 23.52 -6.69
CA ASN A 147 11.03 24.40 -5.53
C ASN A 147 10.16 23.94 -4.36
N LEU A 148 9.46 22.81 -4.49
CA LEU A 148 8.68 22.25 -3.38
C LEU A 148 9.61 21.85 -2.22
N ASP A 149 9.14 22.10 -0.99
CA ASP A 149 9.77 21.56 0.20
C ASP A 149 9.28 20.11 0.48
N ALA A 150 9.82 19.48 1.53
CA ALA A 150 9.50 18.10 1.84
C ALA A 150 8.04 17.91 2.29
N ALA A 151 7.45 18.89 2.98
CA ALA A 151 6.05 18.82 3.40
C ALA A 151 5.11 18.92 2.20
N GLN A 152 5.41 19.84 1.28
CA GLN A 152 4.65 20.00 0.03
C GLN A 152 4.74 18.76 -0.87
N TRP A 153 5.89 18.10 -0.94
CA TRP A 153 6.02 16.82 -1.65
C TRP A 153 5.18 15.71 -1.01
N SER A 154 5.12 15.66 0.32
CA SER A 154 4.23 14.72 1.03
C SER A 154 2.76 14.98 0.74
N GLU A 155 2.35 16.25 0.73
CA GLU A 155 0.98 16.65 0.42
C GLU A 155 0.62 16.33 -1.04
N LEU A 156 1.51 16.65 -1.98
CA LEU A 156 1.35 16.34 -3.40
C LEU A 156 1.19 14.82 -3.61
N TYR A 157 2.04 14.01 -2.97
CA TYR A 157 1.96 12.55 -3.11
C TYR A 157 0.66 12.00 -2.51
N GLN A 158 0.20 12.50 -1.37
CA GLN A 158 -1.11 12.13 -0.82
C GLN A 158 -2.27 12.50 -1.76
N ARG A 159 -2.15 13.63 -2.47
CA ARG A 159 -3.14 14.06 -3.49
C ARG A 159 -3.10 13.14 -4.71
N LEU A 160 -1.91 12.75 -5.18
CA LEU A 160 -1.75 11.77 -6.26
C LEU A 160 -2.37 10.42 -5.89
N VAL A 161 -2.11 9.89 -4.70
CA VAL A 161 -2.70 8.63 -4.23
C VAL A 161 -4.23 8.71 -4.18
N ARG A 162 -4.81 9.82 -3.72
CA ARG A 162 -6.27 10.00 -3.73
C ARG A 162 -6.86 9.93 -5.14
N TRP A 163 -6.22 10.57 -6.11
CA TRP A 163 -6.67 10.54 -7.50
C TRP A 163 -6.48 9.17 -8.13
N GLU A 164 -5.38 8.49 -7.84
CA GLU A 164 -5.15 7.12 -8.31
C GLU A 164 -6.30 6.19 -7.91
N LEU A 165 -6.66 6.18 -6.62
CA LEU A 165 -7.75 5.36 -6.10
C LEU A 165 -9.13 5.79 -6.65
N ALA A 166 -9.38 7.08 -6.80
CA ALA A 166 -10.65 7.58 -7.35
C ALA A 166 -10.81 7.24 -8.84
N LEU A 167 -9.76 7.40 -9.64
CA LEU A 167 -9.77 7.06 -11.06
C LEU A 167 -9.85 5.56 -11.30
N GLU A 168 -9.24 4.74 -10.45
CA GLU A 168 -9.40 3.29 -10.48
C GLU A 168 -10.88 2.89 -10.33
N GLN A 169 -11.58 3.49 -9.37
CA GLN A 169 -13.02 3.24 -9.16
C GLN A 169 -13.89 3.75 -10.31
N SER A 170 -13.44 4.77 -11.04
CA SER A 170 -14.18 5.31 -12.19
C SER A 170 -14.19 4.38 -13.41
N GLY A 171 -13.16 3.55 -13.57
CA GLY A 171 -13.02 2.61 -14.68
C GLY A 171 -12.71 3.27 -16.04
N ASP A 172 -12.31 4.55 -16.07
CA ASP A 172 -11.94 5.26 -17.30
C ASP A 172 -10.45 5.07 -17.61
N GLU A 173 -10.12 4.15 -18.51
CA GLU A 173 -8.74 3.83 -18.88
C GLU A 173 -7.99 5.04 -19.48
N GLY A 174 -8.66 5.88 -20.27
CA GLY A 174 -8.02 7.07 -20.86
C GLY A 174 -7.59 8.08 -19.79
N MET A 175 -8.37 8.24 -18.72
CA MET A 175 -7.99 9.11 -17.60
C MET A 175 -6.90 8.48 -16.73
N LYS A 176 -6.88 7.15 -16.58
CA LYS A 176 -5.79 6.44 -15.90
C LYS A 176 -4.45 6.63 -16.61
N ASP A 177 -4.42 6.55 -17.94
CA ASP A 177 -3.20 6.78 -18.74
C ASP A 177 -2.69 8.22 -18.56
N VAL A 178 -3.57 9.21 -18.61
CA VAL A 178 -3.21 10.62 -18.37
C VAL A 178 -2.64 10.81 -16.97
N PHE A 179 -3.26 10.19 -15.96
CA PHE A 179 -2.77 10.24 -14.59
C PHE A 179 -1.41 9.55 -14.43
N ALA A 180 -1.20 8.39 -15.07
CA ALA A 180 0.07 7.67 -15.04
C ALA A 180 1.22 8.52 -15.59
N MET A 181 1.00 9.28 -16.68
CA MET A 181 1.98 10.22 -17.22
C MET A 181 2.29 11.34 -16.20
N GLN A 182 1.29 11.89 -15.54
CA GLN A 182 1.46 12.93 -14.53
C GLN A 182 2.23 12.43 -13.31
N LYS A 183 1.92 11.22 -12.83
CA LYS A 183 2.63 10.56 -11.72
C LYS A 183 4.08 10.26 -12.07
N ALA A 184 4.36 9.83 -13.31
CA ALA A 184 5.72 9.60 -13.79
C ALA A 184 6.54 10.91 -13.82
N GLU A 185 5.95 12.03 -14.23
CA GLU A 185 6.61 13.33 -14.18
C GLU A 185 6.88 13.78 -12.74
N ALA A 186 5.91 13.61 -11.83
CA ALA A 186 6.11 13.89 -10.41
C ALA A 186 7.29 13.11 -9.85
N ASN A 187 7.43 11.82 -10.18
CA ASN A 187 8.56 11.00 -9.75
C ASN A 187 9.90 11.53 -10.29
N ARG A 188 9.99 11.97 -11.56
CA ARG A 188 11.22 12.57 -12.10
C ARG A 188 11.63 13.85 -11.36
N LEU A 189 10.66 14.73 -11.08
CA LEU A 189 10.90 15.96 -10.32
C LEU A 189 11.28 15.65 -8.86
N PHE A 190 10.66 14.65 -8.26
CA PHE A 190 10.98 14.22 -6.91
C PHE A 190 12.42 13.67 -6.79
N VAL A 191 12.90 12.93 -7.78
CA VAL A 191 14.31 12.50 -7.82
C VAL A 191 15.25 13.70 -7.78
N ARG A 192 14.97 14.75 -8.55
CA ARG A 192 15.79 15.99 -8.55
C ARG A 192 15.73 16.67 -7.18
N PHE A 193 14.55 16.74 -6.57
CA PHE A 193 14.36 17.28 -5.23
C PHE A 193 15.22 16.53 -4.20
N ILE A 194 15.18 15.21 -4.19
CA ILE A 194 15.97 14.38 -3.28
C ILE A 194 17.47 14.60 -3.52
N LYS A 195 17.93 14.54 -4.76
CA LYS A 195 19.34 14.77 -5.10
C LYS A 195 19.87 16.12 -4.60
N LYS A 196 19.04 17.16 -4.64
CA LYS A 196 19.38 18.52 -4.21
C LYS A 196 19.42 18.67 -2.68
N ASN A 197 18.49 18.02 -1.97
CA ASN A 197 18.21 18.36 -0.57
C ASN A 197 18.63 17.29 0.44
N TYR A 198 18.72 16.01 0.05
CA TYR A 198 18.86 14.88 0.98
C TYR A 198 20.09 15.00 1.90
N ALA A 199 21.24 15.37 1.39
CA ALA A 199 22.45 15.54 2.20
C ALA A 199 22.31 16.65 3.25
N SER A 200 21.56 17.71 2.96
CA SER A 200 21.35 18.82 3.89
C SER A 200 20.54 18.42 5.12
N TRP A 201 19.69 17.40 5.02
CA TRP A 201 18.88 16.90 6.13
C TRP A 201 19.70 16.28 7.26
N PHE A 202 20.95 15.87 6.97
CA PHE A 202 21.89 15.33 7.96
C PHE A 202 22.90 16.36 8.47
N ALA A 203 23.04 17.51 7.82
CA ALA A 203 24.02 18.53 8.20
C ALA A 203 23.72 19.19 9.56
N THR A 204 22.45 19.20 10.00
CA THR A 204 21.99 19.80 11.26
C THR A 204 22.21 18.91 12.47
N THR A 205 22.56 17.64 12.30
CA THR A 205 22.73 16.65 13.39
C THR A 205 24.18 16.43 13.81
N ALA A 206 25.16 17.11 13.19
CA ALA A 206 26.55 17.04 13.63
C ALA A 206 26.71 17.69 15.01
N PRO A 207 27.33 17.01 16.01
CA PRO A 207 27.59 17.63 17.32
C PRO A 207 28.44 18.86 17.11
N SER A 208 27.93 20.01 17.52
CA SER A 208 28.65 21.29 17.50
C SER A 208 29.97 21.15 18.27
N LYS A 209 31.11 21.17 17.56
CA LYS A 209 32.40 21.42 18.19
C LYS A 209 32.35 22.78 18.87
N PRO A 210 32.81 22.94 20.11
CA PRO A 210 32.85 24.23 20.76
C PRO A 210 33.86 25.17 20.08
N LEU A 211 33.38 26.34 19.81
CA LEU A 211 34.05 27.60 19.49
C LEU A 211 34.91 27.71 18.23
N ALA A 212 34.45 28.48 17.28
CA ALA A 212 35.16 29.63 16.75
C ALA A 212 34.16 30.71 16.35
N LEU A 213 34.31 31.89 16.88
CA LEU A 213 33.58 33.11 16.53
C LEU A 213 33.73 33.41 15.04
N VAL A 214 32.68 33.18 14.26
CA VAL A 214 32.46 33.87 12.99
C VAL A 214 30.95 34.04 12.81
N SER A 215 30.51 35.27 12.88
CA SER A 215 29.18 35.74 12.54
C SER A 215 28.89 35.49 11.06
N LYS A 216 28.24 34.39 10.72
CA LYS A 216 27.44 34.25 9.49
C LYS A 216 26.06 33.83 9.93
N LYS A 217 25.03 34.63 9.51
CA LYS A 217 23.62 34.22 9.64
C LYS A 217 23.49 32.78 9.20
N PRO A 218 22.83 31.89 9.96
CA PRO A 218 22.52 30.57 9.49
C PRO A 218 21.74 30.71 8.19
N ALA A 219 22.16 29.96 7.16
CA ALA A 219 21.35 29.80 5.97
C ALA A 219 19.96 29.30 6.42
N PRO A 220 18.87 29.69 5.72
CA PRO A 220 17.54 29.24 6.07
C PRO A 220 17.59 27.71 6.10
N THR A 221 17.28 27.15 7.26
CA THR A 221 17.13 25.71 7.44
C THR A 221 15.96 25.30 6.56
N VAL A 222 16.22 24.62 5.45
CA VAL A 222 15.19 23.88 4.73
C VAL A 222 14.59 22.94 5.78
N ASP A 223 13.28 23.06 6.04
CA ASP A 223 12.61 22.24 7.03
C ASP A 223 12.80 20.77 6.67
N ALA A 224 13.70 20.11 7.39
CA ALA A 224 14.02 18.71 7.14
C ALA A 224 12.80 17.85 7.54
N PRO A 225 12.37 16.91 6.68
CA PRO A 225 11.26 16.02 7.02
C PRO A 225 11.63 15.09 8.19
N THR A 226 10.65 14.41 8.74
CA THR A 226 10.91 13.28 9.62
C THR A 226 11.47 12.13 8.81
N LEU A 227 12.69 11.66 9.16
CA LEU A 227 13.34 10.51 8.54
C LEU A 227 13.13 9.24 9.37
N SER A 228 13.31 8.05 8.78
CA SER A 228 13.12 6.74 9.44
C SER A 228 13.67 6.70 10.88
N HIS A 229 14.91 7.13 11.09
CA HIS A 229 15.56 7.09 12.40
C HIS A 229 15.01 8.09 13.43
N GLN A 230 14.13 9.01 13.01
CA GLN A 230 13.52 10.02 13.88
C GLN A 230 12.08 9.67 14.26
N VAL A 231 11.46 8.69 13.58
CA VAL A 231 10.04 8.34 13.78
C VAL A 231 9.73 7.97 15.22
N LEU A 232 10.51 7.07 15.82
CA LEU A 232 10.29 6.67 17.21
C LEU A 232 10.39 7.88 18.16
N GLN A 233 11.37 8.76 17.94
CA GLN A 233 11.59 9.93 18.79
C GLN A 233 10.48 10.98 18.64
N ARG A 234 10.03 11.22 17.41
CA ARG A 234 9.09 12.30 17.13
C ARG A 234 7.63 11.88 17.28
N ARG A 235 7.33 10.58 17.08
CA ARG A 235 5.96 10.06 17.02
C ARG A 235 5.62 9.08 18.13
N LEU A 236 6.49 8.10 18.41
CA LEU A 236 6.21 7.09 19.43
C LEU A 236 6.48 7.60 20.85
N LEU A 237 7.61 8.28 21.07
CA LEU A 237 8.01 8.73 22.40
C LEU A 237 6.95 9.62 23.09
N PRO A 238 6.32 10.61 22.43
CA PRO A 238 5.25 11.38 23.03
C PRO A 238 4.02 10.54 23.40
N LEU A 239 3.70 9.52 22.61
CA LEU A 239 2.57 8.63 22.87
C LEU A 239 2.80 7.78 24.12
N LEU A 240 4.05 7.37 24.40
CA LEU A 240 4.40 6.60 25.60
C LEU A 240 4.12 7.35 26.90
N ASP A 241 4.04 8.70 26.87
CA ASP A 241 3.71 9.52 28.02
C ASP A 241 2.20 9.63 28.28
N HIS A 242 1.39 9.40 27.27
CA HIS A 242 -0.06 9.64 27.31
C HIS A 242 -0.90 8.37 27.15
N HIS A 243 -0.32 7.28 26.66
CA HIS A 243 -1.01 6.03 26.39
C HIS A 243 -0.38 4.87 27.17
N PRO A 244 -1.15 4.18 28.04
CA PRO A 244 -0.64 3.09 28.87
C PRO A 244 -0.30 1.83 28.06
N LYS A 245 -0.90 1.68 26.87
CA LYS A 245 -0.72 0.53 26.00
C LYS A 245 -0.58 0.99 24.55
N ILE A 246 0.49 0.57 23.91
CA ILE A 246 0.78 0.90 22.52
C ILE A 246 1.15 -0.36 21.74
N LEU A 247 0.53 -0.53 20.57
CA LEU A 247 0.93 -1.50 19.57
C LEU A 247 1.60 -0.76 18.40
N LEU A 248 2.91 -0.96 18.22
CA LEU A 248 3.64 -0.51 17.04
C LEU A 248 3.62 -1.63 16.00
N LEU A 249 2.85 -1.45 14.94
CA LEU A 249 2.78 -2.36 13.80
C LEU A 249 3.57 -1.78 12.63
N VAL A 250 4.58 -2.52 12.19
CA VAL A 250 5.38 -2.20 10.99
C VAL A 250 5.08 -3.26 9.94
N ILE A 251 4.39 -2.88 8.86
CA ILE A 251 4.18 -3.76 7.70
C ILE A 251 5.32 -3.50 6.72
N ASP A 252 6.14 -4.51 6.46
CA ASP A 252 7.31 -4.44 5.59
C ASP A 252 6.92 -4.09 4.16
N ASN A 253 7.61 -3.10 3.55
CA ASN A 253 7.45 -2.75 2.14
C ASN A 253 6.03 -2.27 1.76
N PHE A 254 5.40 -1.49 2.64
CA PHE A 254 3.98 -1.12 2.56
C PHE A 254 3.77 0.33 2.10
N ARG A 255 3.12 0.51 0.94
CA ARG A 255 2.93 1.82 0.30
C ARG A 255 1.75 2.60 0.89
N LEU A 256 1.76 3.92 0.64
CA LEU A 256 0.69 4.82 1.07
C LEU A 256 -0.68 4.49 0.43
N ASP A 257 -0.72 4.08 -0.83
CA ASP A 257 -1.94 3.67 -1.52
C ASP A 257 -2.53 2.38 -0.93
N GLN A 258 -1.69 1.42 -0.55
CA GLN A 258 -2.11 0.21 0.16
C GLN A 258 -2.64 0.53 1.56
N PHE A 259 -1.97 1.45 2.28
CA PHE A 259 -2.46 1.94 3.56
C PHE A 259 -3.87 2.54 3.43
N ARG A 260 -4.13 3.35 2.39
CA ARG A 260 -5.44 3.97 2.16
C ARG A 260 -6.56 2.98 1.88
N VAL A 261 -6.26 1.81 1.31
CA VAL A 261 -7.28 0.78 1.06
C VAL A 261 -7.58 -0.10 2.28
N ILE A 262 -6.65 -0.22 3.24
CA ILE A 262 -6.90 -0.96 4.49
C ILE A 262 -7.41 -0.07 5.63
N GLU A 263 -7.13 1.23 5.61
CA GLU A 263 -7.53 2.19 6.65
C GLU A 263 -9.04 2.13 6.98
N PRO A 264 -9.97 2.08 6.00
CA PRO A 264 -11.40 1.98 6.28
C PRO A 264 -11.79 0.73 7.08
N ILE A 265 -11.10 -0.41 6.89
CA ILE A 265 -11.35 -1.66 7.60
C ILE A 265 -11.04 -1.51 9.10
N LEU A 266 -9.97 -0.77 9.43
CA LEU A 266 -9.65 -0.42 10.82
C LEU A 266 -10.74 0.44 11.47
N GLY A 267 -11.51 1.14 10.65
CA GLY A 267 -12.60 2.02 11.08
C GLY A 267 -13.70 1.31 11.88
N ASP A 268 -13.82 -0.01 11.82
CA ASP A 268 -14.83 -0.76 12.58
C ASP A 268 -14.54 -0.76 14.08
N PHE A 269 -13.28 -0.82 14.49
CA PHE A 269 -12.85 -0.94 15.88
C PHE A 269 -11.86 0.15 16.35
N TYR A 270 -11.28 0.91 15.43
CA TYR A 270 -10.40 2.03 15.72
C TYR A 270 -10.95 3.35 15.17
N LYS A 271 -10.58 4.45 15.84
CA LYS A 271 -10.75 5.82 15.35
C LYS A 271 -9.39 6.38 14.96
N SER A 272 -9.26 6.88 13.75
CA SER A 272 -8.06 7.60 13.32
C SER A 272 -7.88 8.89 14.12
N VAL A 273 -6.67 9.13 14.62
CA VAL A 273 -6.30 10.33 15.36
C VAL A 273 -5.37 11.20 14.54
N GLU A 274 -4.40 10.58 13.89
CA GLU A 274 -3.40 11.23 13.06
C GLU A 274 -3.06 10.34 11.87
N LEU A 275 -3.12 10.91 10.67
CA LEU A 275 -2.69 10.29 9.43
C LEU A 275 -1.65 11.18 8.79
N ASP A 276 -0.42 10.75 8.78
CA ASP A 276 0.73 11.50 8.31
C ASP A 276 1.63 10.62 7.43
N THR A 277 2.70 11.19 6.95
CA THR A 277 3.76 10.50 6.24
C THR A 277 5.11 10.88 6.80
N TYR A 278 6.11 10.05 6.55
CA TYR A 278 7.50 10.39 6.81
C TYR A 278 8.38 9.92 5.65
N TYR A 279 9.63 10.33 5.63
CA TYR A 279 10.58 9.97 4.59
C TYR A 279 11.42 8.77 5.01
N SER A 280 11.31 7.67 4.27
CA SER A 280 12.24 6.56 4.41
C SER A 280 13.66 7.02 4.04
N ILE A 281 14.64 6.60 4.82
CA ILE A 281 16.04 6.89 4.50
C ILE A 281 16.50 6.09 3.28
N LEU A 282 17.50 6.62 2.60
CA LEU A 282 18.14 5.97 1.46
C LEU A 282 19.32 5.09 1.91
N PRO A 283 19.51 3.93 1.27
CA PRO A 283 18.61 3.24 0.35
C PRO A 283 17.27 2.87 1.01
N THR A 284 16.17 2.93 0.27
CA THR A 284 14.82 2.54 0.72
C THR A 284 14.70 1.02 0.75
N SER A 285 15.48 0.40 1.60
CA SER A 285 15.53 -1.05 1.77
C SER A 285 15.53 -1.45 3.23
N THR A 286 15.01 -2.65 3.48
CA THR A 286 14.78 -3.18 4.83
C THR A 286 16.03 -3.13 5.70
N GLU A 287 17.20 -3.45 5.17
CA GLU A 287 18.47 -3.48 5.92
C GLU A 287 18.92 -2.10 6.42
N TYR A 288 18.61 -1.02 5.68
CA TYR A 288 18.92 0.35 6.09
C TYR A 288 17.76 0.99 6.84
N ALA A 289 16.59 1.05 6.21
CA ALA A 289 15.47 1.83 6.71
C ALA A 289 14.87 1.26 8.00
N ARG A 290 14.66 -0.07 8.09
CA ARG A 290 14.05 -0.69 9.27
C ARG A 290 15.01 -0.76 10.45
N ASN A 291 16.28 -1.05 10.22
CA ASN A 291 17.27 -0.96 11.29
C ASN A 291 17.39 0.46 11.84
N ALA A 292 17.38 1.48 10.96
CA ALA A 292 17.39 2.88 11.40
C ALA A 292 16.12 3.27 12.16
N LEU A 293 14.95 2.79 11.73
CA LEU A 293 13.67 2.99 12.41
C LEU A 293 13.75 2.48 13.85
N PHE A 294 14.11 1.20 14.05
CA PHE A 294 14.15 0.59 15.38
C PHE A 294 15.31 1.07 16.24
N ALA A 295 16.45 1.36 15.64
CA ALA A 295 17.59 1.88 16.38
C ALA A 295 17.41 3.36 16.78
N GLY A 296 16.54 4.10 16.10
CA GLY A 296 16.40 5.55 16.32
C GLY A 296 17.72 6.30 16.05
N MET A 297 18.50 5.83 15.07
CA MET A 297 19.76 6.44 14.65
C MET A 297 20.08 6.05 13.19
N PRO A 298 20.86 6.88 12.46
CA PRO A 298 21.20 6.58 11.07
C PRO A 298 22.17 5.40 10.94
N PRO A 299 22.24 4.74 9.77
CA PRO A 299 23.02 3.51 9.54
C PRO A 299 24.48 3.58 9.94
N ALA A 300 25.19 4.66 9.60
CA ALA A 300 26.62 4.81 9.99
C ALA A 300 26.81 4.86 11.51
N GLU A 301 25.86 5.43 12.24
CA GLU A 301 25.91 5.45 13.70
C GLU A 301 25.60 4.08 14.30
N ILE A 302 24.66 3.32 13.71
CA ILE A 302 24.37 1.94 14.13
C ILE A 302 25.63 1.09 13.97
N GLN A 303 26.28 1.14 12.78
CA GLN A 303 27.53 0.40 12.53
C GLN A 303 28.63 0.78 13.53
N ARG A 304 28.81 2.07 13.81
CA ARG A 304 29.82 2.54 14.75
C ARG A 304 29.57 2.10 16.20
N ARG A 305 28.29 2.13 16.63
CA ARG A 305 27.88 1.86 18.02
C ARG A 305 27.72 0.37 18.30
N TYR A 306 27.26 -0.38 17.30
CA TYR A 306 26.95 -1.81 17.39
C TYR A 306 27.56 -2.59 16.22
N PRO A 307 28.89 -2.57 16.06
CA PRO A 307 29.55 -3.19 14.89
C PRO A 307 29.24 -4.68 14.74
N ASP A 308 29.08 -5.41 15.85
CA ASP A 308 28.75 -6.84 15.84
C ASP A 308 27.29 -7.14 15.51
N ARG A 309 26.46 -6.11 15.34
CA ARG A 309 25.01 -6.23 15.05
C ARG A 309 24.60 -5.53 13.76
N TRP A 310 25.53 -4.91 13.09
CA TRP A 310 25.39 -4.34 11.75
C TRP A 310 26.08 -5.27 10.76
N TRP A 311 25.29 -6.04 10.01
CA TRP A 311 25.81 -6.95 9.00
C TRP A 311 25.57 -6.37 7.62
N THR A 312 26.58 -6.45 6.77
CA THR A 312 26.58 -5.94 5.39
C THR A 312 26.85 -7.04 4.37
N GLU A 313 26.92 -8.30 4.78
CA GLU A 313 27.30 -9.40 3.90
C GLU A 313 26.17 -10.38 3.60
N ARG A 314 25.92 -10.53 2.32
CA ARG A 314 25.46 -11.65 1.46
C ARG A 314 24.30 -12.55 1.88
N ASP A 315 23.81 -12.52 3.09
CA ASP A 315 22.65 -13.28 3.53
C ASP A 315 21.51 -12.32 3.84
N GLU A 316 20.59 -12.16 2.90
CA GLU A 316 19.41 -11.28 3.04
C GLU A 316 18.59 -11.57 4.32
N HIS A 317 18.68 -12.77 4.86
CA HIS A 317 17.98 -13.17 6.07
C HIS A 317 18.67 -12.75 7.39
N SER A 318 19.96 -12.39 7.36
CA SER A 318 20.73 -12.05 8.57
C SER A 318 20.69 -10.57 8.95
N HIS A 319 20.40 -9.67 8.00
CA HIS A 319 20.52 -8.22 8.17
C HIS A 319 19.55 -7.59 9.18
N ASN A 320 18.42 -8.23 9.46
CA ASN A 320 17.34 -7.71 10.31
C ASN A 320 17.03 -8.60 11.51
N MET A 321 18.06 -9.22 12.10
CA MET A 321 17.89 -10.09 13.28
C MET A 321 17.91 -9.34 14.61
N HIS A 322 18.33 -8.07 14.62
CA HIS A 322 18.59 -7.33 15.84
C HIS A 322 17.59 -6.19 16.12
N GLU A 323 16.46 -6.14 15.42
CA GLU A 323 15.42 -5.11 15.55
C GLU A 323 14.90 -5.00 16.99
N SER A 324 14.61 -6.12 17.64
CA SER A 324 14.18 -6.17 19.05
C SER A 324 15.24 -5.58 19.99
N PHE A 325 16.51 -5.89 19.75
CA PHE A 325 17.62 -5.32 20.53
C PHE A 325 17.72 -3.80 20.31
N PHE A 326 17.63 -3.34 19.06
CA PHE A 326 17.71 -1.92 18.75
C PHE A 326 16.58 -1.12 19.40
N PHE A 327 15.37 -1.64 19.37
CA PHE A 327 14.21 -1.02 20.00
C PHE A 327 14.38 -0.93 21.53
N GLY A 328 14.81 -2.02 22.18
CA GLY A 328 15.10 -2.01 23.61
C GLY A 328 16.20 -1.01 24.00
N GLU A 329 17.26 -0.91 23.21
CA GLU A 329 18.33 0.06 23.43
C GLU A 329 17.85 1.50 23.17
N TRP A 330 16.95 1.71 22.19
CA TRP A 330 16.32 3.01 21.96
C TRP A 330 15.49 3.45 23.17
N LEU A 331 14.67 2.58 23.75
CA LEU A 331 13.90 2.86 24.97
C LEU A 331 14.84 3.28 26.12
N LYS A 332 15.90 2.51 26.39
CA LYS A 332 16.87 2.79 27.45
C LYS A 332 17.55 4.15 27.26
N ARG A 333 17.98 4.48 26.03
CA ARG A 333 18.62 5.76 25.73
C ARG A 333 17.70 6.96 25.95
N ASN A 334 16.38 6.75 25.84
CA ASN A 334 15.37 7.77 26.11
C ASN A 334 14.88 7.74 27.57
N GLY A 335 15.57 7.04 28.47
CA GLY A 335 15.23 6.97 29.89
C GLY A 335 13.93 6.18 30.17
N ARG A 336 13.52 5.31 29.23
CA ARG A 336 12.31 4.51 29.33
C ARG A 336 12.65 3.06 29.67
N ASN A 337 12.31 2.64 30.87
CA ASN A 337 12.41 1.23 31.29
C ASN A 337 11.00 0.60 31.27
N ILE A 338 10.42 0.49 30.07
CA ILE A 338 9.07 -0.03 29.85
C ILE A 338 9.18 -1.48 29.37
N PRO A 339 8.46 -2.43 30.00
CA PRO A 339 8.33 -3.78 29.49
C PRO A 339 7.75 -3.77 28.07
N HIS A 340 8.34 -4.51 27.18
CA HIS A 340 7.90 -4.60 25.79
C HIS A 340 8.07 -6.01 25.23
N ALA A 341 7.23 -6.37 24.28
CA ALA A 341 7.39 -7.56 23.46
C ALA A 341 7.68 -7.17 22.00
N TYR A 342 8.37 -8.06 21.31
CA TYR A 342 8.68 -7.91 19.89
C TYR A 342 8.37 -9.23 19.17
N GLN A 343 7.62 -9.14 18.08
CA GLN A 343 7.28 -10.28 17.23
C GLN A 343 7.54 -9.94 15.76
N LYS A 344 8.11 -10.89 15.02
CA LYS A 344 8.29 -10.80 13.57
C LYS A 344 7.52 -11.93 12.91
N ILE A 345 6.56 -11.58 12.08
CA ILE A 345 5.65 -12.50 11.40
C ILE A 345 6.06 -12.63 9.95
N THR A 346 6.56 -13.81 9.58
CA THR A 346 7.01 -14.14 8.22
C THR A 346 6.21 -15.29 7.60
N SER A 347 5.22 -15.84 8.34
CA SER A 347 4.36 -16.92 7.84
C SER A 347 2.99 -16.90 8.50
N LEU A 348 1.99 -17.48 7.82
CA LEU A 348 0.63 -17.62 8.35
C LEU A 348 0.60 -18.40 9.68
N ASN A 349 1.45 -19.45 9.82
CA ASN A 349 1.52 -20.21 11.06
C ASN A 349 2.01 -19.37 12.23
N GLN A 350 3.02 -18.51 12.03
CA GLN A 350 3.48 -17.57 13.05
C GLN A 350 2.39 -16.55 13.42
N ALA A 351 1.61 -16.06 12.42
CA ALA A 351 0.50 -15.17 12.68
C ALA A 351 -0.58 -15.81 13.57
N LYS A 352 -0.97 -17.05 13.28
CA LYS A 352 -1.92 -17.82 14.11
C LYS A 352 -1.36 -18.07 15.51
N GLN A 353 -0.10 -18.48 15.64
CA GLN A 353 0.55 -18.67 16.93
C GLN A 353 0.60 -17.38 17.76
N ALA A 354 0.89 -16.25 17.12
CA ALA A 354 0.89 -14.95 17.78
C ALA A 354 -0.51 -14.59 18.32
N LEU A 355 -1.57 -14.92 17.58
CA LEU A 355 -2.95 -14.67 17.98
C LEU A 355 -3.43 -15.60 19.13
N ASP A 356 -2.97 -16.86 19.11
CA ASP A 356 -3.39 -17.91 20.07
C ASP A 356 -2.53 -17.97 21.34
N SER A 357 -1.42 -17.21 21.37
CA SER A 357 -0.51 -17.21 22.51
C SER A 357 -1.19 -16.72 23.79
N SER A 358 -0.97 -17.40 24.90
CA SER A 358 -1.45 -16.95 26.23
C SER A 358 -0.85 -15.62 26.66
N SER A 359 0.30 -15.24 26.10
CA SER A 359 0.98 -13.96 26.34
C SER A 359 0.65 -12.88 25.33
N VAL A 360 -0.34 -13.10 24.44
CA VAL A 360 -0.74 -12.13 23.44
C VAL A 360 -1.16 -10.81 24.11
N LEU A 361 -0.61 -9.69 23.63
CA LEU A 361 -0.94 -8.34 24.10
C LEU A 361 -0.84 -8.22 25.64
N SER A 362 0.27 -8.68 26.20
CA SER A 362 0.50 -8.71 27.64
C SER A 362 1.40 -7.56 28.15
N GLN A 363 2.16 -6.93 27.26
CA GLN A 363 3.10 -5.88 27.61
C GLN A 363 2.53 -4.48 27.33
N PRO A 364 2.94 -3.45 28.08
CA PRO A 364 2.53 -2.08 27.79
C PRO A 364 2.88 -1.62 26.36
N VAL A 365 3.99 -2.10 25.82
CA VAL A 365 4.41 -1.82 24.46
C VAL A 365 4.58 -3.15 23.72
N GLU A 366 3.78 -3.31 22.69
CA GLU A 366 3.87 -4.43 21.76
C GLU A 366 4.44 -3.93 20.42
N VAL A 367 5.38 -4.65 19.86
CA VAL A 367 5.98 -4.35 18.57
C VAL A 367 5.80 -5.54 17.66
N MET A 368 5.16 -5.33 16.52
CA MET A 368 4.96 -6.37 15.52
C MET A 368 5.50 -5.91 14.17
N VAL A 369 6.34 -6.74 13.55
CA VAL A 369 6.77 -6.59 12.15
C VAL A 369 6.08 -7.65 11.32
N TYR A 370 5.44 -7.26 10.23
CA TYR A 370 4.69 -8.15 9.36
C TYR A 370 5.20 -8.11 7.92
N ASN A 371 5.73 -9.23 7.43
CA ASN A 371 6.47 -9.29 6.15
C ASN A 371 5.62 -9.70 4.94
N PHE A 372 4.28 -9.72 5.02
CA PHE A 372 3.44 -10.24 3.94
C PHE A 372 3.61 -9.49 2.62
N VAL A 373 3.60 -8.15 2.64
CA VAL A 373 3.65 -7.33 1.41
C VAL A 373 5.00 -7.49 0.72
N ASP A 374 6.08 -7.56 1.48
CA ASP A 374 7.41 -7.83 0.96
C ASP A 374 7.52 -9.23 0.35
N MET A 375 7.01 -10.24 1.05
CA MET A 375 6.94 -11.62 0.52
C MET A 375 6.12 -11.71 -0.77
N LEU A 376 5.02 -10.95 -0.88
CA LEU A 376 4.21 -10.90 -2.10
C LEU A 376 4.99 -10.31 -3.27
N SER A 377 5.80 -9.27 -3.03
CA SER A 377 6.64 -8.64 -4.06
C SER A 377 7.71 -9.60 -4.59
N HIS A 378 8.35 -10.36 -3.70
CA HIS A 378 9.32 -11.39 -4.05
C HIS A 378 8.67 -12.57 -4.79
N ALA A 379 7.56 -13.10 -4.26
CA ALA A 379 6.81 -14.21 -4.88
C ALA A 379 6.34 -13.87 -6.30
N ARG A 380 5.95 -12.60 -6.55
CA ARG A 380 5.59 -12.13 -7.90
C ARG A 380 6.75 -12.22 -8.88
N SER A 381 7.97 -11.99 -8.43
CA SER A 381 9.16 -12.09 -9.27
C SER A 381 9.54 -13.55 -9.61
N GLU A 382 9.16 -14.50 -8.75
CA GLU A 382 9.56 -15.90 -8.83
C GLU A 382 8.44 -16.83 -9.38
N MET A 383 7.15 -16.47 -9.18
CA MET A 383 6.01 -17.32 -9.51
C MET A 383 5.12 -16.68 -10.58
N ASN A 384 4.96 -17.34 -11.73
CA ASN A 384 4.13 -16.84 -12.85
C ASN A 384 2.67 -16.58 -12.43
N ILE A 385 2.07 -17.45 -11.60
CA ILE A 385 0.69 -17.29 -11.13
C ILE A 385 0.52 -15.98 -10.36
N ILE A 386 1.45 -15.66 -9.46
CA ILE A 386 1.40 -14.41 -8.69
C ILE A 386 1.64 -13.20 -9.61
N LYS A 387 2.47 -13.35 -10.64
CA LYS A 387 2.70 -12.32 -11.65
C LYS A 387 1.44 -11.98 -12.44
N GLU A 388 0.63 -12.98 -12.77
CA GLU A 388 -0.66 -12.79 -13.46
C GLU A 388 -1.70 -12.17 -12.52
N LEU A 389 -1.79 -12.63 -11.26
CA LEU A 389 -2.75 -12.12 -10.27
C LEU A 389 -2.44 -10.67 -9.82
N ALA A 390 -1.18 -10.27 -9.82
CA ALA A 390 -0.71 -8.95 -9.42
C ALA A 390 -0.10 -8.20 -10.62
N GLU A 391 -0.81 -8.16 -11.75
CA GLU A 391 -0.31 -7.62 -13.02
C GLU A 391 -0.02 -6.11 -12.92
N ASP A 392 -0.87 -5.37 -12.24
CA ASP A 392 -0.76 -3.92 -12.09
C ASP A 392 -0.86 -3.48 -10.62
N GLU A 393 -0.79 -2.17 -10.38
CA GLU A 393 -0.87 -1.59 -9.05
C GLU A 393 -2.26 -1.75 -8.42
N ALA A 394 -3.33 -1.73 -9.21
CA ALA A 394 -4.70 -1.92 -8.75
C ALA A 394 -4.93 -3.35 -8.24
N ALA A 395 -4.48 -4.35 -9.03
CA ALA A 395 -4.51 -5.76 -8.63
C ALA A 395 -3.68 -5.99 -7.34
N TYR A 396 -2.52 -5.34 -7.24
CA TYR A 396 -1.68 -5.45 -6.05
C TYR A 396 -2.36 -4.87 -4.80
N ARG A 397 -3.06 -3.74 -4.91
CA ARG A 397 -3.89 -3.16 -3.83
C ARG A 397 -5.05 -4.08 -3.45
N SER A 398 -5.72 -4.66 -4.44
CA SER A 398 -6.83 -5.60 -4.22
C SER A 398 -6.39 -6.84 -3.43
N ILE A 399 -5.25 -7.44 -3.81
CA ILE A 399 -4.66 -8.57 -3.07
C ILE A 399 -4.28 -8.16 -1.65
N THR A 400 -3.68 -6.98 -1.47
CA THR A 400 -3.32 -6.48 -0.13
C THR A 400 -4.54 -6.31 0.75
N ARG A 401 -5.62 -5.75 0.20
CA ARG A 401 -6.89 -5.59 0.91
C ARG A 401 -7.50 -6.92 1.30
N SER A 402 -7.66 -7.84 0.33
CA SER A 402 -8.22 -9.17 0.57
C SER A 402 -7.40 -9.96 1.61
N TRP A 403 -6.06 -9.91 1.50
CA TRP A 403 -5.20 -10.50 2.51
C TRP A 403 -5.46 -9.92 3.90
N PHE A 404 -5.56 -8.59 4.01
CA PHE A 404 -5.75 -7.93 5.30
C PHE A 404 -7.09 -8.32 5.94
N GLU A 405 -8.18 -8.34 5.13
CA GLU A 405 -9.53 -8.71 5.56
C GLU A 405 -9.63 -10.17 6.07
N HIS A 406 -8.81 -11.08 5.52
CA HIS A 406 -8.86 -12.53 5.83
C HIS A 406 -7.66 -13.04 6.62
N SER A 407 -6.78 -12.15 7.10
CA SER A 407 -5.58 -12.55 7.82
C SER A 407 -5.79 -12.55 9.33
N PRO A 408 -5.05 -13.41 10.08
CA PRO A 408 -5.05 -13.36 11.55
C PRO A 408 -4.59 -12.00 12.12
N LEU A 409 -4.00 -11.14 11.28
CA LEU A 409 -3.62 -9.79 11.67
C LEU A 409 -4.83 -8.94 12.04
N LEU A 410 -5.93 -9.03 11.27
CA LEU A 410 -7.15 -8.28 11.55
C LEU A 410 -7.73 -8.68 12.92
N ASP A 411 -7.84 -9.99 13.19
CA ASP A 411 -8.28 -10.50 14.50
C ASP A 411 -7.36 -10.05 15.64
N TYR A 412 -6.04 -10.01 15.38
CA TYR A 412 -5.07 -9.52 16.36
C TYR A 412 -5.28 -8.03 16.65
N LEU A 413 -5.55 -7.22 15.64
CA LEU A 413 -5.81 -5.78 15.79
C LEU A 413 -7.14 -5.53 16.50
N GLN A 414 -8.17 -6.32 16.23
CA GLN A 414 -9.43 -6.25 16.96
C GLN A 414 -9.22 -6.55 18.46
N LYS A 415 -8.53 -7.65 18.79
CA LYS A 415 -8.16 -7.96 20.19
C LYS A 415 -7.32 -6.86 20.84
N ALA A 416 -6.44 -6.20 20.07
CA ALA A 416 -5.65 -5.09 20.58
C ALA A 416 -6.54 -3.87 20.92
N ALA A 417 -7.53 -3.56 20.07
CA ALA A 417 -8.52 -2.52 20.33
C ALA A 417 -9.34 -2.82 21.60
N GLU A 418 -9.90 -4.05 21.72
CA GLU A 418 -10.64 -4.52 22.92
C GLU A 418 -9.82 -4.41 24.20
N ARG A 419 -8.50 -4.57 24.12
CA ARG A 419 -7.59 -4.43 25.28
C ARG A 419 -7.08 -3.00 25.50
N GLY A 420 -7.54 -2.04 24.72
CA GLY A 420 -7.23 -0.63 24.87
C GLY A 420 -5.87 -0.20 24.34
N TYR A 421 -5.28 -0.93 23.36
CA TYR A 421 -4.03 -0.54 22.72
C TYR A 421 -4.24 0.57 21.69
N THR A 422 -3.50 1.65 21.83
CA THR A 422 -3.33 2.63 20.75
C THR A 422 -2.44 2.01 19.68
N LEU A 423 -2.95 1.95 18.45
CA LEU A 423 -2.22 1.42 17.30
C LEU A 423 -1.40 2.52 16.63
N VAL A 424 -0.12 2.27 16.44
CA VAL A 424 0.76 3.03 15.55
C VAL A 424 1.10 2.12 14.37
N LEU A 425 0.53 2.41 13.21
CA LEU A 425 0.72 1.63 11.98
C LEU A 425 1.64 2.38 11.04
N THR A 426 2.69 1.71 10.60
CA THR A 426 3.67 2.28 9.66
C THR A 426 4.37 1.19 8.84
N THR A 427 5.37 1.58 8.09
CA THR A 427 6.28 0.72 7.31
C THR A 427 7.70 1.25 7.43
N ASP A 428 8.68 0.56 6.93
CA ASP A 428 10.07 0.99 6.79
C ASP A 428 10.36 1.68 5.45
N HIS A 429 9.80 1.18 4.36
CA HIS A 429 9.87 1.73 3.00
C HIS A 429 8.67 1.25 2.17
N GLY A 430 8.53 1.79 0.97
CA GLY A 430 7.62 1.27 -0.04
C GLY A 430 8.38 0.68 -1.23
N MET A 431 7.69 0.52 -2.36
CA MET A 431 8.18 -0.07 -3.60
C MET A 431 7.57 0.59 -4.81
N ILE A 432 8.22 0.45 -5.96
CA ILE A 432 7.73 0.95 -7.24
C ILE A 432 7.75 -0.16 -8.31
N LYS A 433 6.80 -0.11 -9.24
CA LYS A 433 6.80 -0.96 -10.45
C LYS A 433 7.85 -0.44 -11.42
N VAL A 434 8.92 -1.20 -11.65
CA VAL A 434 10.05 -0.77 -12.48
C VAL A 434 9.83 -1.08 -13.96
N GLN A 435 10.28 -0.16 -14.85
CA GLN A 435 10.11 -0.29 -16.29
C GLN A 435 11.36 0.02 -17.11
N ASP A 436 12.20 0.96 -16.64
CA ASP A 436 13.35 1.47 -17.40
C ASP A 436 14.69 0.84 -16.93
N PRO A 437 15.28 -0.11 -17.70
CA PRO A 437 16.53 -0.76 -17.34
C PRO A 437 17.73 0.12 -17.64
N VAL A 438 18.54 0.41 -16.64
CA VAL A 438 19.77 1.20 -16.73
C VAL A 438 21.01 0.31 -16.65
N ARG A 439 21.94 0.48 -17.57
CA ARG A 439 23.22 -0.26 -17.57
C ARG A 439 24.14 0.27 -16.51
N ILE A 440 24.70 -0.64 -15.72
CA ILE A 440 25.67 -0.31 -14.69
C ILE A 440 26.96 -1.08 -14.88
N SER A 441 28.06 -0.39 -14.67
CA SER A 441 29.39 -1.00 -14.60
C SER A 441 30.01 -0.73 -13.22
N GLY A 442 30.65 -1.73 -12.65
CA GLY A 442 31.31 -1.63 -11.36
C GLY A 442 32.00 -2.92 -10.97
N ASP A 443 32.53 -2.98 -9.76
CA ASP A 443 33.28 -4.13 -9.25
C ASP A 443 32.38 -5.35 -9.03
N ARG A 444 32.97 -6.58 -8.99
CA ARG A 444 32.24 -7.84 -8.76
C ARG A 444 31.61 -7.95 -7.37
N GLU A 445 32.02 -7.10 -6.44
CA GLU A 445 31.54 -7.08 -5.05
C GLU A 445 30.34 -6.14 -4.81
N MET A 446 29.64 -5.70 -5.85
CA MET A 446 28.45 -4.86 -5.70
C MET A 446 27.26 -5.62 -5.07
N SER A 447 26.40 -4.89 -4.36
CA SER A 447 25.13 -5.42 -3.84
C SER A 447 24.22 -5.97 -4.95
N ASN A 448 23.38 -6.97 -4.65
CA ASN A 448 22.50 -7.61 -5.63
C ASN A 448 21.23 -6.83 -5.92
N ASN A 449 20.83 -5.89 -5.06
CA ASN A 449 19.58 -5.13 -5.21
C ASN A 449 19.49 -4.43 -6.58
N LEU A 450 18.28 -4.36 -7.15
CA LEU A 450 18.05 -3.80 -8.48
C LEU A 450 17.89 -2.29 -8.49
N ARG A 451 17.61 -1.67 -7.34
CA ARG A 451 17.32 -0.24 -7.23
C ARG A 451 18.47 0.56 -6.61
N TYR A 452 19.37 -0.10 -5.89
CA TYR A 452 20.61 0.54 -5.41
C TYR A 452 21.83 -0.38 -5.59
N LYS A 453 22.99 0.21 -5.62
CA LYS A 453 24.27 -0.51 -5.57
C LYS A 453 25.21 0.18 -4.58
N GLU A 454 25.81 -0.64 -3.72
CA GLU A 454 26.98 -0.27 -2.92
C GLU A 454 28.20 -0.94 -3.52
N GLY A 455 29.29 -0.20 -3.74
CA GLY A 455 30.49 -0.77 -4.32
C GLY A 455 31.58 0.26 -4.61
N LYS A 456 32.69 -0.25 -5.13
CA LYS A 456 33.84 0.59 -5.60
C LYS A 456 33.66 0.93 -7.08
N ASN A 457 34.21 2.09 -7.48
CA ASN A 457 34.30 2.50 -8.88
C ASN A 457 32.97 2.44 -9.66
N LEU A 458 31.88 2.75 -8.98
CA LEU A 458 30.56 2.80 -9.60
C LEU A 458 30.51 3.92 -10.64
N GLN A 459 30.34 3.55 -11.91
CA GLN A 459 30.25 4.51 -13.02
C GLN A 459 28.86 4.44 -13.63
N ILE A 460 28.21 5.59 -13.67
CA ILE A 460 26.93 5.76 -14.30
C ILE A 460 26.79 7.18 -14.85
N GLN A 461 26.21 7.30 -16.05
CA GLN A 461 25.92 8.58 -16.69
C GLN A 461 24.42 8.63 -16.96
N ASP A 462 23.63 8.85 -15.92
CA ASP A 462 22.20 8.98 -16.02
C ASP A 462 21.68 10.06 -15.05
N GLU A 463 20.86 10.97 -15.56
CA GLU A 463 20.37 12.12 -14.79
C GLU A 463 19.41 11.70 -13.67
N ASN A 464 18.69 10.58 -13.82
CA ASN A 464 17.77 10.08 -12.81
C ASN A 464 18.43 9.20 -11.76
N VAL A 465 19.73 8.91 -11.89
CA VAL A 465 20.48 8.17 -10.88
C VAL A 465 21.13 9.13 -9.89
N TYR A 466 21.01 8.81 -8.61
CA TYR A 466 21.69 9.54 -7.54
C TYR A 466 22.96 8.82 -7.11
N ALA A 467 24.11 9.41 -7.40
CA ALA A 467 25.42 8.90 -6.97
C ALA A 467 25.84 9.58 -5.66
N ILE A 468 26.06 8.79 -4.62
CA ILE A 468 26.57 9.23 -3.32
C ILE A 468 28.03 8.80 -3.21
N THR A 469 28.94 9.70 -3.53
CA THR A 469 30.39 9.46 -3.49
C THR A 469 30.99 9.67 -2.10
N GLN A 470 30.29 10.38 -1.24
CA GLN A 470 30.66 10.65 0.15
C GLN A 470 29.55 10.17 1.10
N PRO A 471 29.45 8.86 1.36
CA PRO A 471 28.38 8.27 2.17
C PRO A 471 28.24 8.89 3.56
N GLU A 472 29.32 9.41 4.14
CA GLU A 472 29.32 10.04 5.44
C GLU A 472 28.44 11.30 5.51
N GLN A 473 28.29 12.02 4.41
CA GLN A 473 27.45 13.22 4.35
C GLN A 473 25.97 12.90 4.55
N VAL A 474 25.56 11.67 4.24
CA VAL A 474 24.21 11.17 4.40
C VAL A 474 24.11 10.07 5.47
N GLN A 475 25.13 9.99 6.32
CA GLN A 475 25.19 9.02 7.44
C GLN A 475 25.03 7.55 7.00
N LEU A 476 25.54 7.21 5.80
CA LEU A 476 25.65 5.84 5.35
C LEU A 476 27.01 5.24 5.70
N PRO A 477 27.07 3.92 5.96
CA PRO A 477 28.33 3.21 6.17
C PRO A 477 29.23 3.28 4.95
N ARG A 478 30.53 3.22 5.18
CA ARG A 478 31.52 3.10 4.12
C ARG A 478 32.41 1.88 4.37
N LYS A 479 32.37 0.90 3.49
CA LYS A 479 33.20 -0.32 3.60
C LYS A 479 34.67 -0.06 3.27
N HIS A 480 34.95 0.74 2.24
CA HIS A 480 36.29 1.07 1.76
C HIS A 480 36.34 2.54 1.38
N LEU A 481 37.53 3.13 1.38
CA LEU A 481 37.76 4.54 1.05
C LEU A 481 37.15 4.99 -0.29
N ASN A 482 37.10 4.10 -1.28
CA ASN A 482 36.55 4.36 -2.61
C ASN A 482 35.13 3.78 -2.82
N SER A 483 34.48 3.34 -1.75
CA SER A 483 33.10 2.87 -1.85
C SER A 483 32.11 4.03 -1.86
N GLY A 484 31.09 3.90 -2.69
CA GLY A 484 29.96 4.81 -2.78
C GLY A 484 28.66 4.03 -2.99
N TYR A 485 27.59 4.78 -3.13
CA TYR A 485 26.26 4.26 -3.43
C TYR A 485 25.75 4.90 -4.69
N ILE A 486 24.97 4.14 -5.46
CA ILE A 486 24.13 4.67 -6.53
C ILE A 486 22.70 4.18 -6.32
N LEU A 487 21.75 5.07 -6.51
CA LEU A 487 20.33 4.78 -6.35
C LEU A 487 19.59 5.12 -7.65
N ALA A 488 18.80 4.19 -8.13
CA ALA A 488 17.93 4.38 -9.29
C ALA A 488 16.77 5.32 -8.93
N GLY A 489 16.49 6.27 -9.80
CA GLY A 489 15.37 7.19 -9.64
C GLY A 489 14.14 6.74 -10.42
N SER A 490 12.98 7.29 -10.09
CA SER A 490 11.71 6.96 -10.75
C SER A 490 11.51 5.45 -10.88
N ASP A 491 11.14 4.97 -12.06
CA ASP A 491 10.88 3.56 -12.39
C ASP A 491 12.09 2.81 -12.97
N GLN A 492 13.31 3.39 -12.81
CA GLN A 492 14.55 2.77 -13.28
C GLN A 492 14.97 1.56 -12.45
N PHE A 493 15.73 0.64 -13.04
CA PHE A 493 16.40 -0.46 -12.34
C PHE A 493 17.74 -0.84 -13.00
N PHE A 494 18.67 -1.34 -12.20
CA PHE A 494 20.02 -1.63 -12.65
C PHE A 494 20.16 -3.02 -13.26
N CYS A 495 20.72 -3.07 -14.46
CA CYS A 495 21.10 -4.30 -15.15
C CYS A 495 22.58 -4.30 -15.50
N TYR A 496 23.23 -5.46 -15.33
CA TYR A 496 24.61 -5.63 -15.76
C TYR A 496 24.71 -5.69 -17.29
N PRO A 497 25.82 -5.23 -17.90
CA PRO A 497 26.02 -5.29 -19.33
C PRO A 497 25.95 -6.70 -19.91
N ASN A 498 26.45 -7.69 -19.17
CA ASN A 498 26.36 -9.09 -19.54
C ASN A 498 24.90 -9.57 -19.39
N ASN A 499 24.34 -10.09 -20.49
CA ASN A 499 22.94 -10.52 -20.56
C ASN A 499 21.91 -9.41 -20.28
N PHE A 500 22.24 -8.16 -20.61
CA PHE A 500 21.37 -7.00 -20.34
C PHE A 500 19.92 -7.19 -20.78
N HIS A 501 19.70 -7.63 -22.02
CA HIS A 501 18.34 -7.83 -22.55
C HIS A 501 17.55 -8.91 -21.79
N GLN A 502 18.22 -9.97 -21.35
CA GLN A 502 17.58 -11.04 -20.57
C GLN A 502 17.12 -10.52 -19.21
N TYR A 503 17.99 -9.83 -18.47
CA TYR A 503 17.67 -9.27 -17.17
C TYR A 503 16.67 -8.12 -17.27
N ALA A 504 16.79 -7.26 -18.28
CA ALA A 504 15.85 -6.20 -18.56
C ALA A 504 14.43 -6.74 -18.79
N THR A 505 14.29 -7.83 -19.55
CA THR A 505 13.00 -8.48 -19.77
C THR A 505 12.46 -9.18 -18.52
N LEU A 506 13.34 -9.82 -17.74
CA LEU A 506 12.96 -10.56 -16.54
C LEU A 506 12.38 -9.65 -15.47
N TYR A 507 13.04 -8.51 -15.21
CA TYR A 507 12.68 -7.62 -14.10
C TYR A 507 11.73 -6.48 -14.49
N ARG A 508 11.54 -6.21 -15.78
CA ARG A 508 10.57 -5.20 -16.23
C ARG A 508 9.18 -5.54 -15.69
N ASN A 509 8.46 -4.53 -15.25
CA ASN A 509 7.14 -4.62 -14.60
C ASN A 509 7.14 -5.35 -13.24
N SER A 510 8.29 -5.69 -12.65
CA SER A 510 8.34 -6.16 -11.27
C SER A 510 8.24 -5.01 -10.27
N PHE A 511 7.83 -5.30 -9.05
CA PHE A 511 7.88 -4.35 -7.95
C PHE A 511 9.22 -4.46 -7.24
N GLN A 512 9.91 -3.34 -7.10
CA GLN A 512 11.25 -3.26 -6.54
C GLN A 512 11.36 -2.08 -5.57
N HIS A 513 12.32 -2.15 -4.65
CA HIS A 513 12.61 -1.12 -3.65
C HIS A 513 14.12 -0.91 -3.50
N GLY A 514 14.52 0.17 -2.86
CA GLY A 514 15.91 0.52 -2.62
C GLY A 514 16.36 1.82 -3.30
N GLY A 515 15.53 2.38 -4.19
CA GLY A 515 15.83 3.58 -4.97
C GLY A 515 15.11 4.84 -4.47
N ILE A 516 14.80 5.73 -5.40
CA ILE A 516 14.17 7.02 -5.15
C ILE A 516 12.92 7.14 -6.00
N SER A 517 11.78 6.99 -5.37
CA SER A 517 10.46 7.33 -5.92
C SER A 517 9.57 7.86 -4.80
N LEU A 518 8.45 8.48 -5.16
CA LEU A 518 7.43 8.90 -4.20
C LEU A 518 6.94 7.72 -3.37
N GLU A 519 6.72 6.57 -4.04
CA GLU A 519 6.21 5.33 -3.47
C GLU A 519 7.17 4.68 -2.49
N GLU A 520 8.48 4.75 -2.76
CA GLU A 520 9.51 4.16 -1.89
C GLU A 520 9.86 5.06 -0.70
N CYS A 521 9.88 6.39 -0.93
CA CYS A 521 10.41 7.36 0.02
C CYS A 521 9.38 7.95 0.96
N ILE A 522 8.16 8.28 0.47
CA ILE A 522 7.11 8.93 1.28
C ILE A 522 6.15 7.86 1.75
N VAL A 523 6.31 7.44 2.99
CA VAL A 523 5.65 6.27 3.54
C VAL A 523 4.65 6.63 4.64
N PRO A 524 3.57 5.82 4.82
CA PRO A 524 2.50 6.13 5.75
C PRO A 524 2.88 5.99 7.21
N LEU A 525 2.26 6.82 8.04
CA LEU A 525 2.23 6.71 9.48
C LEU A 525 0.83 7.05 9.98
N GLY A 526 0.17 6.09 10.62
CA GLY A 526 -1.16 6.28 11.21
C GLY A 526 -1.16 6.03 12.72
N VAL A 527 -1.85 6.88 13.47
CA VAL A 527 -2.13 6.70 14.89
C VAL A 527 -3.63 6.53 15.08
N PHE A 528 -4.01 5.44 15.73
CA PHE A 528 -5.41 5.06 15.89
C PHE A 528 -5.70 4.74 17.37
N ARG A 529 -6.82 5.26 17.88
CA ARG A 529 -7.32 4.94 19.22
C ARG A 529 -8.48 3.95 19.14
N PRO A 530 -8.58 2.99 20.07
CA PRO A 530 -9.75 2.13 20.16
C PRO A 530 -11.03 2.95 20.26
N LYS A 531 -12.10 2.48 19.63
CA LYS A 531 -13.44 3.05 19.83
C LYS A 531 -13.96 2.68 21.21
N GLU A 532 -14.80 3.53 21.79
CA GLU A 532 -15.50 3.23 23.04
C GLU A 532 -16.54 2.12 22.79
N GLY A 533 -16.48 1.07 23.58
CA GLY A 533 -17.47 -0.03 23.53
C GLY A 533 -17.13 -1.18 22.58
N VAL A 534 -15.91 -1.22 22.05
CA VAL A 534 -15.41 -2.40 21.29
C VAL A 534 -14.99 -3.50 22.25
#